data_ccc867a8402b1b343a8ac8643ed79a1d
#
_entry.id   ccc867a8402b1b343a8ac8643ed79a1d
#
_cell.length_a   1.000
_cell.length_b   1.000
_cell.length_c   1.000
_cell.angle_alpha   90.00
_cell.angle_beta   90.00
_cell.angle_gamma   90.00
#
_symmetry.space_group_name_H-M   'P 1'
#
loop_
_entity.id
_entity.type
_entity.pdbx_description
1 polymer ?
#
loop_
_entity_poly.entity_id
_entity_poly.type
_entity_poly.pdbx_seq_one_letter_code
_entity_poly.pdbx_strand_id
1 'polypeptide(L)'
;MASNCFSVAEAYVTLINGGQVFPFAIYNDDTPVGFIQIGYGENADQDGVSVEKDNYEIWRFMIDKQYQGNGYGRAAMKCALDFIRTWPCGKAELCWISYEPENVVAKKLYASFGFEETGEMCDDEIVAVLKL
;
A
#
# COMPACT_ATOMS: atom_id res chain seq x y z
N MET A 1 -3.82 7.39 11.23
CA MET A 1 -2.78 6.51 10.66
C MET A 1 -2.35 5.47 11.68
N ALA A 2 -2.28 4.21 11.29
CA ALA A 2 -1.80 3.16 12.18
C ALA A 2 -0.31 3.36 12.50
N SER A 3 0.11 3.01 13.73
CA SER A 3 1.52 3.03 14.08
C SER A 3 2.26 1.86 13.40
N ASN A 4 3.57 1.95 13.27
CA ASN A 4 4.37 0.85 12.72
C ASN A 4 4.22 -0.43 13.53
N CYS A 5 4.14 -0.31 14.86
CA CYS A 5 3.92 -1.45 15.75
C CYS A 5 2.58 -2.14 15.45
N PHE A 6 1.52 -1.37 15.30
CA PHE A 6 0.20 -1.90 14.93
C PHE A 6 0.22 -2.58 13.56
N SER A 7 0.85 -1.95 12.57
CA SER A 7 0.94 -2.51 11.21
C SER A 7 1.72 -3.82 11.17
N VAL A 8 2.80 -3.95 11.94
CA VAL A 8 3.56 -5.20 12.05
C VAL A 8 2.73 -6.29 12.72
N ALA A 9 1.96 -5.94 13.76
CA ALA A 9 1.05 -6.88 14.42
C ALA A 9 -0.06 -7.37 13.48
N GLU A 10 -0.65 -6.46 12.69
CA GLU A 10 -1.63 -6.84 11.66
C GLU A 10 -1.03 -7.83 10.64
N ALA A 11 0.19 -7.54 10.16
CA ALA A 11 0.89 -8.42 9.22
C ALA A 11 1.10 -9.81 9.81
N TYR A 12 1.54 -9.89 11.07
CA TYR A 12 1.74 -11.17 11.76
C TYR A 12 0.44 -11.97 11.85
N VAL A 13 -0.63 -11.34 12.32
CA VAL A 13 -1.95 -11.98 12.44
C VAL A 13 -2.45 -12.47 11.07
N THR A 14 -2.29 -11.66 10.03
CA THR A 14 -2.68 -12.03 8.67
C THR A 14 -1.92 -13.26 8.19
N LEU A 15 -0.60 -13.29 8.41
CA LEU A 15 0.24 -14.42 7.98
C LEU A 15 -0.12 -15.71 8.69
N ILE A 16 -0.35 -15.68 10.01
CA ILE A 16 -0.70 -16.88 10.77
C ILE A 16 -2.10 -17.41 10.42
N ASN A 17 -2.96 -16.57 9.85
CA ASN A 17 -4.30 -16.95 9.38
C ASN A 17 -4.32 -17.30 7.88
N GLY A 18 -3.15 -17.45 7.25
CA GLY A 18 -3.03 -17.89 5.85
C GLY A 18 -3.15 -16.77 4.82
N GLY A 19 -3.22 -15.51 5.23
CA GLY A 19 -3.21 -14.36 4.33
C GLY A 19 -1.81 -14.11 3.74
N GLN A 20 -1.77 -13.32 2.68
CA GLN A 20 -0.53 -12.96 1.99
C GLN A 20 -0.25 -11.48 2.15
N VAL A 21 0.78 -11.16 2.91
CA VAL A 21 1.17 -9.80 3.26
C VAL A 21 2.69 -9.67 3.35
N PHE A 22 3.21 -8.53 2.90
CA PHE A 22 4.64 -8.23 2.85
C PHE A 22 4.89 -6.87 3.50
N PRO A 23 5.29 -6.84 4.79
CA PRO A 23 5.71 -5.60 5.45
C PRO A 23 7.17 -5.29 5.13
N PHE A 24 7.45 -4.06 4.71
CA PHE A 24 8.81 -3.60 4.41
C PHE A 24 9.11 -2.30 5.16
N ALA A 25 10.30 -2.21 5.74
CA ALA A 25 10.85 -0.94 6.18
C ALA A 25 11.48 -0.23 4.97
N ILE A 26 11.35 1.09 4.95
CA ILE A 26 11.95 1.94 3.93
C ILE A 26 13.20 2.59 4.52
N TYR A 27 14.35 2.41 3.88
CA TYR A 27 15.63 2.93 4.34
C TYR A 27 16.21 3.91 3.32
N ASN A 28 16.86 4.96 3.85
CA ASN A 28 17.82 5.76 3.12
C ASN A 28 19.20 5.40 3.67
N ASP A 29 19.97 4.61 2.93
CA ASP A 29 21.19 3.95 3.43
C ASP A 29 20.88 3.16 4.71
N ASP A 30 21.47 3.53 5.86
CA ASP A 30 21.27 2.86 7.14
C ASP A 30 20.16 3.51 8.00
N THR A 31 19.50 4.55 7.50
CA THR A 31 18.49 5.30 8.25
C THR A 31 17.08 4.85 7.87
N PRO A 32 16.28 4.32 8.81
CA PRO A 32 14.89 4.02 8.54
C PRO A 32 14.08 5.31 8.38
N VAL A 33 13.39 5.45 7.26
CA VAL A 33 12.63 6.68 6.93
C VAL A 33 11.14 6.44 6.77
N GLY A 34 10.69 5.18 6.72
CA GLY A 34 9.28 4.88 6.54
C GLY A 34 8.96 3.40 6.56
N PHE A 35 7.73 3.10 6.21
CA PHE A 35 7.17 1.75 6.22
C PHE A 35 6.18 1.59 5.07
N ILE A 36 6.18 0.42 4.44
CA ILE A 36 5.18 0.06 3.43
C ILE A 36 4.76 -1.39 3.63
N GLN A 37 3.48 -1.66 3.49
CA GLN A 37 2.91 -3.00 3.61
C GLN A 37 2.08 -3.30 2.38
N ILE A 38 2.37 -4.42 1.74
CA ILE A 38 1.70 -4.88 0.53
C ILE A 38 0.90 -6.12 0.89
N GLY A 39 -0.37 -6.15 0.49
CA GLY A 39 -1.25 -7.29 0.66
C GLY A 39 -1.69 -7.87 -0.68
N TYR A 40 -2.23 -9.09 -0.65
CA TYR A 40 -2.80 -9.77 -1.81
C TYR A 40 -4.09 -10.50 -1.44
N GLY A 41 -5.14 -10.27 -2.23
CA GLY A 41 -6.41 -10.97 -2.09
C GLY A 41 -7.25 -10.53 -0.89
N GLU A 42 -8.41 -11.13 -0.76
CA GLU A 42 -9.39 -10.80 0.28
C GLU A 42 -8.88 -11.02 1.70
N ASN A 43 -7.95 -11.96 1.86
CA ASN A 43 -7.44 -12.34 3.18
C ASN A 43 -6.38 -11.36 3.73
N ALA A 44 -5.92 -10.42 2.92
CA ALA A 44 -4.92 -9.46 3.38
C ALA A 44 -5.55 -8.42 4.31
N ASP A 45 -6.63 -7.80 3.89
CA ASP A 45 -7.25 -6.68 4.61
C ASP A 45 -8.71 -6.97 5.00
N GLN A 46 -9.49 -7.63 4.16
CA GLN A 46 -10.89 -7.98 4.38
C GLN A 46 -11.83 -6.77 4.46
N ASP A 47 -11.49 -5.72 3.74
CA ASP A 47 -12.29 -4.48 3.75
C ASP A 47 -13.57 -4.57 2.92
N GLY A 48 -13.74 -5.63 2.14
CA GLY A 48 -14.92 -5.82 1.30
C GLY A 48 -14.98 -4.90 0.09
N VAL A 49 -13.84 -4.38 -0.35
CA VAL A 49 -13.72 -3.54 -1.55
C VAL A 49 -13.83 -4.42 -2.80
N SER A 50 -14.53 -3.94 -3.83
CA SER A 50 -14.81 -4.73 -5.03
C SER A 50 -13.58 -5.24 -5.78
N VAL A 51 -12.45 -4.52 -5.68
CA VAL A 51 -11.19 -4.83 -6.37
C VAL A 51 -10.21 -5.68 -5.55
N GLU A 52 -10.59 -6.09 -4.37
CA GLU A 52 -9.72 -6.78 -3.42
C GLU A 52 -9.30 -8.16 -3.90
N LYS A 53 -10.24 -8.92 -4.45
CA LYS A 53 -10.04 -10.30 -4.83
C LYS A 53 -9.03 -10.45 -5.98
N ASP A 54 -8.03 -11.31 -5.77
CA ASP A 54 -7.00 -11.67 -6.74
C ASP A 54 -6.14 -10.48 -7.21
N ASN A 55 -6.11 -9.41 -6.44
CA ASN A 55 -5.32 -8.21 -6.73
C ASN A 55 -4.40 -7.85 -5.58
N TYR A 56 -3.40 -7.00 -5.87
CA TYR A 56 -2.48 -6.47 -4.86
C TYR A 56 -3.01 -5.19 -4.28
N GLU A 57 -2.61 -4.91 -3.03
CA GLU A 57 -2.97 -3.71 -2.29
C GLU A 57 -1.71 -3.07 -1.70
N ILE A 58 -1.60 -1.76 -1.77
CA ILE A 58 -0.71 -1.00 -0.91
C ILE A 58 -1.50 -0.70 0.37
N TRP A 59 -1.38 -1.59 1.36
CA TRP A 59 -2.22 -1.59 2.56
C TRP A 59 -1.84 -0.49 3.55
N ARG A 60 -0.53 -0.31 3.77
CA ARG A 60 0.02 0.75 4.61
C ARG A 60 1.19 1.38 3.90
N PHE A 61 1.27 2.69 3.96
CA PHE A 61 2.37 3.42 3.35
C PHE A 61 2.59 4.72 4.12
N MET A 62 3.78 4.88 4.68
CA MET A 62 4.12 6.09 5.41
C MET A 62 5.59 6.43 5.30
N ILE A 63 5.89 7.71 5.21
CA ILE A 63 7.23 8.27 5.39
C ILE A 63 7.19 9.08 6.69
N ASP A 64 8.18 8.87 7.55
CA ASP A 64 8.31 9.62 8.80
C ASP A 64 8.31 11.13 8.48
N LYS A 65 7.57 11.88 9.28
CA LYS A 65 7.33 13.32 9.08
C LYS A 65 8.63 14.11 8.86
N GLN A 66 9.70 13.79 9.61
CA GLN A 66 10.98 14.47 9.49
C GLN A 66 11.71 14.19 8.18
N TYR A 67 11.33 13.15 7.46
CA TYR A 67 11.95 12.74 6.18
C TYR A 67 11.07 13.03 4.96
N GLN A 68 9.89 13.60 5.14
CA GLN A 68 9.01 13.96 4.04
C GLN A 68 9.59 15.11 3.22
N GLY A 69 9.19 15.19 1.94
CA GLY A 69 9.67 16.24 1.02
C GLY A 69 11.03 15.96 0.38
N ASN A 70 11.59 14.76 0.55
CA ASN A 70 12.89 14.36 0.00
C ASN A 70 12.81 13.34 -1.15
N GLY A 71 11.60 13.02 -1.62
CA GLY A 71 11.40 12.07 -2.71
C GLY A 71 11.38 10.60 -2.28
N TYR A 72 11.45 10.29 -1.00
CA TYR A 72 11.45 8.90 -0.50
C TYR A 72 10.12 8.19 -0.77
N GLY A 73 9.00 8.89 -0.69
CA GLY A 73 7.70 8.33 -1.01
C GLY A 73 7.60 7.87 -2.45
N ARG A 74 8.08 8.68 -3.38
CA ARG A 74 8.11 8.32 -4.80
C ARG A 74 9.02 7.14 -5.08
N ALA A 75 10.22 7.12 -4.51
CA ALA A 75 11.18 6.03 -4.67
C ALA A 75 10.63 4.72 -4.07
N ALA A 76 10.03 4.78 -2.89
CA ALA A 76 9.42 3.62 -2.24
C ALA A 76 8.23 3.06 -3.05
N MET A 77 7.37 3.92 -3.57
CA MET A 77 6.25 3.49 -4.42
C MET A 77 6.75 2.78 -5.68
N LYS A 78 7.78 3.33 -6.31
CA LYS A 78 8.41 2.68 -7.49
C LYS A 78 8.91 1.29 -7.13
N CYS A 79 9.65 1.15 -6.04
CA CYS A 79 10.16 -0.15 -5.58
C CYS A 79 9.03 -1.12 -5.25
N ALA A 80 7.96 -0.65 -4.61
CA ALA A 80 6.80 -1.48 -4.29
C ALA A 80 6.11 -2.01 -5.54
N LEU A 81 5.89 -1.16 -6.54
CA LEU A 81 5.28 -1.57 -7.81
C LEU A 81 6.18 -2.52 -8.60
N ASP A 82 7.50 -2.28 -8.60
CA ASP A 82 8.46 -3.20 -9.22
C ASP A 82 8.40 -4.58 -8.53
N PHE A 83 8.32 -4.61 -7.20
CA PHE A 83 8.16 -5.85 -6.44
C PHE A 83 6.84 -6.57 -6.78
N ILE A 84 5.72 -5.84 -6.80
CA ILE A 84 4.41 -6.40 -7.14
C ILE A 84 4.44 -7.03 -8.54
N ARG A 85 5.10 -6.39 -9.50
CA ARG A 85 5.24 -6.89 -10.88
C ARG A 85 6.15 -8.10 -11.03
N THR A 86 6.82 -8.54 -9.97
CA THR A 86 7.47 -9.86 -9.93
C THR A 86 6.48 -10.99 -9.63
N TRP A 87 5.23 -10.65 -9.33
CA TRP A 87 4.14 -11.59 -9.09
C TRP A 87 4.39 -12.52 -7.90
N PRO A 88 4.70 -11.99 -6.71
CA PRO A 88 5.02 -12.83 -5.54
C PRO A 88 3.88 -13.74 -5.09
N CYS A 89 2.63 -13.36 -5.39
CA CYS A 89 1.43 -14.17 -5.09
C CYS A 89 0.70 -14.65 -6.36
N GLY A 90 1.28 -14.43 -7.53
CA GLY A 90 0.66 -14.71 -8.83
C GLY A 90 0.32 -13.45 -9.59
N LYS A 91 0.04 -13.61 -10.88
CA LYS A 91 -0.30 -12.50 -11.77
C LYS A 91 -1.63 -11.88 -11.39
N ALA A 92 -1.69 -10.57 -11.36
CA ALA A 92 -2.90 -9.80 -11.08
C ALA A 92 -3.11 -8.72 -12.13
N GLU A 93 -4.34 -8.22 -12.25
CA GLU A 93 -4.66 -7.15 -13.18
C GLU A 93 -4.46 -5.77 -12.57
N LEU A 94 -4.72 -5.65 -11.27
CA LEU A 94 -4.77 -4.38 -10.57
C LEU A 94 -3.91 -4.37 -9.31
N CYS A 95 -3.42 -3.20 -8.99
CA CYS A 95 -3.00 -2.82 -7.66
C CYS A 95 -3.94 -1.72 -7.16
N TRP A 96 -4.45 -1.82 -5.94
CA TRP A 96 -5.33 -0.81 -5.39
C TRP A 96 -4.77 -0.20 -4.11
N ILE A 97 -5.28 0.96 -3.76
CA ILE A 97 -4.89 1.71 -2.58
C ILE A 97 -6.11 2.50 -2.09
N SER A 98 -6.16 2.76 -0.79
CA SER A 98 -7.12 3.71 -0.24
C SER A 98 -6.41 4.83 0.51
N TYR A 99 -7.00 6.02 0.53
CA TYR A 99 -6.42 7.19 1.20
C TYR A 99 -7.51 8.19 1.59
N GLU A 100 -7.22 8.95 2.64
CA GLU A 100 -8.13 9.99 3.13
C GLU A 100 -8.26 11.10 2.07
N PRO A 101 -9.50 11.60 1.80
CA PRO A 101 -9.72 12.64 0.79
C PRO A 101 -8.91 13.92 1.04
N GLU A 102 -8.62 14.23 2.29
CA GLU A 102 -7.85 15.40 2.69
C GLU A 102 -6.35 15.27 2.43
N ASN A 103 -5.86 14.05 2.21
CA ASN A 103 -4.44 13.79 1.99
C ASN A 103 -4.04 14.12 0.54
N VAL A 104 -3.95 15.42 0.25
CA VAL A 104 -3.66 15.94 -1.10
C VAL A 104 -2.28 15.49 -1.61
N VAL A 105 -1.30 15.40 -0.71
CA VAL A 105 0.06 14.95 -1.08
C VAL A 105 0.04 13.51 -1.56
N ALA A 106 -0.62 12.62 -0.84
CA ALA A 106 -0.78 11.22 -1.23
C ALA A 106 -1.56 11.09 -2.53
N LYS A 107 -2.68 11.79 -2.67
CA LYS A 107 -3.49 11.81 -3.88
C LYS A 107 -2.66 12.15 -5.12
N LYS A 108 -1.86 13.21 -5.05
CA LYS A 108 -0.98 13.64 -6.16
C LYS A 108 0.10 12.59 -6.47
N LEU A 109 0.69 12.02 -5.44
CA LEU A 109 1.70 10.97 -5.60
C LEU A 109 1.12 9.76 -6.34
N TYR A 110 -0.01 9.24 -5.88
CA TYR A 110 -0.65 8.07 -6.47
C TYR A 110 -1.11 8.34 -7.90
N ALA A 111 -1.73 9.49 -8.14
CA ALA A 111 -2.13 9.90 -9.50
C ALA A 111 -0.93 9.98 -10.45
N SER A 112 0.24 10.43 -9.96
CA SER A 112 1.46 10.50 -10.77
C SER A 112 2.00 9.14 -11.20
N PHE A 113 1.63 8.06 -10.49
CA PHE A 113 1.96 6.68 -10.88
C PHE A 113 0.88 6.04 -11.77
N GLY A 114 -0.24 6.72 -12.00
CA GLY A 114 -1.32 6.23 -12.84
C GLY A 114 -2.49 5.62 -12.08
N PHE A 115 -2.55 5.76 -10.76
CA PHE A 115 -3.72 5.35 -9.98
C PHE A 115 -4.91 6.25 -10.32
N GLU A 116 -6.04 5.63 -10.59
CA GLU A 116 -7.31 6.30 -10.92
C GLU A 116 -8.36 5.98 -9.87
N GLU A 117 -9.07 7.02 -9.40
CA GLU A 117 -10.15 6.85 -8.42
C GLU A 117 -11.31 6.08 -9.04
N THR A 118 -11.84 5.08 -8.31
CA THR A 118 -12.93 4.22 -8.79
C THR A 118 -14.32 4.76 -8.51
N GLY A 119 -14.44 5.71 -7.60
CA GLY A 119 -15.71 6.16 -7.04
C GLY A 119 -16.18 5.33 -5.84
N GLU A 120 -15.52 4.22 -5.56
CA GLU A 120 -15.79 3.41 -4.37
C GLU A 120 -15.06 3.99 -3.15
N MET A 121 -15.66 3.82 -1.98
CA MET A 121 -15.07 4.23 -0.70
C MET A 121 -14.82 2.99 0.14
N CYS A 122 -13.67 2.97 0.82
CA CYS A 122 -13.35 2.00 1.85
C CYS A 122 -13.40 2.75 3.18
N ASP A 123 -14.43 2.53 3.98
CA ASP A 123 -14.78 3.39 5.10
C ASP A 123 -14.85 4.86 4.64
N ASP A 124 -14.02 5.75 5.19
CA ASP A 124 -13.96 7.16 4.81
C ASP A 124 -12.85 7.46 3.80
N GLU A 125 -12.24 6.43 3.23
CA GLU A 125 -11.12 6.57 2.29
C GLU A 125 -11.53 6.36 0.83
N ILE A 126 -10.91 7.12 -0.06
CA ILE A 126 -11.08 6.99 -1.51
C ILE A 126 -10.30 5.78 -2.00
N VAL A 127 -10.94 4.93 -2.81
CA VAL A 127 -10.30 3.78 -3.46
C VAL A 127 -9.80 4.19 -4.85
N ALA A 128 -8.54 3.89 -5.12
CA ALA A 128 -7.93 4.11 -6.43
C ALA A 128 -7.22 2.83 -6.91
N VAL A 129 -7.17 2.64 -8.22
CA VAL A 129 -6.59 1.45 -8.85
C VAL A 129 -5.56 1.81 -9.91
N LEU A 130 -4.57 0.92 -10.05
CA LEU A 130 -3.56 0.98 -11.11
C LEU A 130 -3.57 -0.35 -11.87
N LYS A 131 -3.62 -0.30 -13.18
CA LYS A 131 -3.39 -1.48 -14.03
C LYS A 131 -1.92 -1.87 -14.00
N LEU A 132 -1.68 -3.14 -13.73
CA LEU A 132 -0.33 -3.71 -13.62
C LEU A 132 0.25 -4.18 -14.97
#